data_155c99ac2a218662203c860286c81e12
#
_entry.id   155c99ac2a218662203c860286c81e12
#
_cell.length_a   1.000
_cell.length_b   1.000
_cell.length_c   1.000
_cell.angle_alpha   90.00
_cell.angle_beta   90.00
_cell.angle_gamma   90.00
#
_symmetry.space_group_name_H-M   'P 1'
#
loop_
_entity.id
_entity.type
_entity.pdbx_description
1 polymer ?
#
loop_
_entity_poly.entity_id
_entity_poly.type
_entity_poly.pdbx_seq_one_letter_code
_entity_poly.pdbx_strand_id
1 'polypeptide(L)'
;MKARISALALAVALTATAGVAQEKKTLAFVVNGASDFWKLAEAGVKKAQEELPNYDLQFKYPEQAAAAIQQRLMDDLVAAGVSAIMVSAVDPKSSNDALNRIGGQVPLFTTDSDAPDTNRVAYIGSSNTDASMQAGEIAKKAMPDGGKCIGFVGLLGADNARERIDGMKAALEGSNVELIDVRGDDIDMTRAKRNVEDALAANPDIDCMVGFYSYNPPRIYEVLKEAGKLGEVTVVAFDEDPITLGGVREGTIAGTVVQQPYEWGYQGMKLMAAYLEGDMSMIPENKLVIVPTAIIDKDNVDAFEAELKARIGG
;
A
#
# COMPACT_ATOMS: atom_id res chain seq x y z
N MET A 1 -12.75 -26.77 89.45
CA MET A 1 -12.95 -25.73 88.46
C MET A 1 -11.98 -25.95 87.30
N LYS A 2 -12.45 -26.43 86.17
CA LYS A 2 -11.62 -26.68 84.99
C LYS A 2 -12.07 -25.70 83.92
N ALA A 3 -11.22 -24.72 83.56
CA ALA A 3 -11.44 -23.78 82.46
C ALA A 3 -11.18 -24.42 81.10
N ARG A 4 -12.17 -24.37 80.21
CA ARG A 4 -12.04 -24.78 78.84
C ARG A 4 -11.69 -23.59 77.96
N ILE A 5 -10.51 -23.55 77.37
CA ILE A 5 -10.09 -22.56 76.42
C ILE A 5 -10.55 -23.07 75.04
N SER A 6 -11.50 -22.37 74.41
CA SER A 6 -11.91 -22.63 73.03
C SER A 6 -11.02 -21.81 72.08
N ALA A 7 -10.24 -22.49 71.25
CA ALA A 7 -9.45 -21.90 70.17
C ALA A 7 -10.36 -21.68 68.93
N LEU A 8 -10.59 -20.41 68.57
CA LEU A 8 -11.30 -20.04 67.36
C LEU A 8 -10.29 -20.01 66.19
N ALA A 9 -10.38 -20.96 65.26
CA ALA A 9 -9.57 -21.00 64.07
C ALA A 9 -10.20 -20.06 63.00
N LEU A 10 -9.51 -18.97 62.73
CA LEU A 10 -9.88 -18.04 61.64
C LEU A 10 -9.40 -18.60 60.29
N ALA A 11 -10.32 -19.14 59.49
CA ALA A 11 -10.03 -19.59 58.11
C ALA A 11 -10.01 -18.36 57.18
N VAL A 12 -8.82 -17.95 56.76
CA VAL A 12 -8.65 -16.93 55.71
C VAL A 12 -8.89 -17.62 54.36
N ALA A 13 -10.04 -17.38 53.74
CA ALA A 13 -10.32 -17.80 52.39
C ALA A 13 -9.53 -16.87 51.40
N LEU A 14 -8.43 -17.39 50.81
CA LEU A 14 -7.79 -16.77 49.67
C LEU A 14 -8.73 -16.95 48.46
N THR A 15 -9.47 -15.91 48.10
CA THR A 15 -10.12 -15.83 46.80
C THR A 15 -9.06 -15.56 45.74
N ALA A 16 -8.59 -16.61 45.05
CA ALA A 16 -7.82 -16.48 43.85
C ALA A 16 -8.75 -15.87 42.78
N THR A 17 -8.62 -14.59 42.50
CA THR A 17 -9.19 -13.96 41.32
C THR A 17 -8.42 -14.55 40.12
N ALA A 18 -9.01 -15.58 39.49
CA ALA A 18 -8.60 -15.98 38.15
C ALA A 18 -8.77 -14.76 37.26
N GLY A 19 -7.67 -14.11 36.91
CA GLY A 19 -7.68 -13.06 35.90
C GLY A 19 -8.20 -13.70 34.62
N VAL A 20 -9.41 -13.34 34.23
CA VAL A 20 -9.93 -13.64 32.88
C VAL A 20 -8.95 -12.96 31.94
N ALA A 21 -8.14 -13.72 31.21
CA ALA A 21 -7.30 -13.20 30.16
C ALA A 21 -8.26 -12.46 29.19
N GLN A 22 -8.16 -11.16 29.13
CA GLN A 22 -8.96 -10.36 28.22
C GLN A 22 -8.65 -10.84 26.80
N GLU A 23 -9.65 -11.30 26.08
CA GLU A 23 -9.51 -11.75 24.70
C GLU A 23 -8.95 -10.57 23.86
N LYS A 24 -7.87 -10.82 23.13
CA LYS A 24 -7.22 -9.79 22.33
C LYS A 24 -8.14 -9.34 21.21
N LYS A 25 -8.27 -8.05 21.02
CA LYS A 25 -8.96 -7.49 19.85
C LYS A 25 -8.14 -7.77 18.59
N THR A 26 -8.76 -8.26 17.55
CA THR A 26 -8.10 -8.54 16.25
C THR A 26 -8.24 -7.34 15.33
N LEU A 27 -7.11 -6.90 14.74
CA LEU A 27 -7.07 -5.89 13.68
C LEU A 27 -6.54 -6.54 12.40
N ALA A 28 -7.21 -6.34 11.28
CA ALA A 28 -6.81 -6.93 10.01
C ALA A 28 -6.41 -5.87 8.98
N PHE A 29 -5.26 -6.08 8.33
CA PHE A 29 -4.81 -5.35 7.15
C PHE A 29 -5.02 -6.23 5.92
N VAL A 30 -5.86 -5.80 4.98
CA VAL A 30 -6.24 -6.56 3.78
C VAL A 30 -5.69 -5.85 2.55
N VAL A 31 -4.82 -6.51 1.79
CA VAL A 31 -4.24 -5.95 0.57
C VAL A 31 -5.11 -6.19 -0.67
N ASN A 32 -4.82 -5.51 -1.76
CA ASN A 32 -5.55 -5.63 -3.03
C ASN A 32 -5.09 -6.83 -3.89
N GLY A 33 -3.91 -7.37 -3.62
CA GLY A 33 -3.35 -8.52 -4.34
C GLY A 33 -1.97 -8.87 -3.82
N ALA A 34 -1.44 -10.02 -4.22
CA ALA A 34 -0.12 -10.47 -3.80
C ALA A 34 0.97 -9.78 -4.64
N SER A 35 1.83 -9.02 -3.98
CA SER A 35 3.07 -8.45 -4.57
C SER A 35 4.12 -8.22 -3.48
N ASP A 36 5.38 -8.14 -3.88
CA ASP A 36 6.49 -7.91 -2.97
C ASP A 36 6.42 -6.54 -2.28
N PHE A 37 5.77 -5.56 -2.89
CA PHE A 37 5.46 -4.26 -2.32
C PHE A 37 4.84 -4.35 -0.91
N TRP A 38 3.93 -5.29 -0.72
CA TRP A 38 3.21 -5.47 0.55
C TRP A 38 4.07 -6.06 1.67
N LYS A 39 5.25 -6.61 1.38
CA LYS A 39 6.18 -7.10 2.41
C LYS A 39 6.66 -5.99 3.35
N LEU A 40 6.78 -4.75 2.83
CA LEU A 40 7.13 -3.58 3.64
C LEU A 40 5.98 -3.20 4.60
N ALA A 41 4.74 -3.18 4.11
CA ALA A 41 3.59 -2.93 4.97
C ALA A 41 3.43 -4.02 6.04
N GLU A 42 3.65 -5.30 5.67
CA GLU A 42 3.64 -6.42 6.61
C GLU A 42 4.73 -6.28 7.68
N ALA A 43 5.93 -5.80 7.30
CA ALA A 43 6.99 -5.51 8.27
C ALA A 43 6.58 -4.39 9.25
N GLY A 44 5.90 -3.35 8.75
CA GLY A 44 5.30 -2.29 9.59
C GLY A 44 4.25 -2.82 10.56
N VAL A 45 3.37 -3.72 10.12
CA VAL A 45 2.40 -4.40 10.99
C VAL A 45 3.08 -5.25 12.06
N LYS A 46 4.14 -5.99 11.70
CA LYS A 46 4.94 -6.77 12.67
C LYS A 46 5.59 -5.86 13.71
N LYS A 47 6.08 -4.69 13.31
CA LYS A 47 6.63 -3.71 14.24
C LYS A 47 5.56 -3.13 15.17
N ALA A 48 4.37 -2.82 14.66
CA ALA A 48 3.25 -2.37 15.48
C ALA A 48 2.81 -3.44 16.50
N GLN A 49 2.89 -4.74 16.15
CA GLN A 49 2.54 -5.84 17.07
C GLN A 49 3.41 -5.85 18.32
N GLU A 50 4.68 -5.46 18.23
CA GLU A 50 5.58 -5.36 19.40
C GLU A 50 5.09 -4.31 20.41
N GLU A 51 4.45 -3.24 19.92
CA GLU A 51 3.96 -2.10 20.71
C GLU A 51 2.48 -2.24 21.12
N LEU A 52 1.74 -3.14 20.51
CA LEU A 52 0.32 -3.40 20.73
C LEU A 52 0.08 -4.83 21.27
N PRO A 53 0.61 -5.20 22.46
CA PRO A 53 0.55 -6.57 22.96
C PRO A 53 -0.88 -7.06 23.29
N ASN A 54 -1.83 -6.13 23.45
CA ASN A 54 -3.24 -6.42 23.75
C ASN A 54 -4.09 -6.67 22.49
N TYR A 55 -3.47 -6.56 21.29
CA TYR A 55 -4.10 -6.79 20.02
C TYR A 55 -3.48 -8.00 19.32
N ASP A 56 -4.26 -8.62 18.41
CA ASP A 56 -3.80 -9.60 17.42
C ASP A 56 -3.83 -8.91 16.06
N LEU A 57 -2.65 -8.61 15.49
CA LEU A 57 -2.52 -7.89 14.23
C LEU A 57 -2.34 -8.87 13.08
N GLN A 58 -3.28 -8.89 12.15
CA GLN A 58 -3.30 -9.83 11.03
C GLN A 58 -3.05 -9.11 9.71
N PHE A 59 -2.16 -9.65 8.89
CA PHE A 59 -1.94 -9.22 7.51
C PHE A 59 -2.50 -10.25 6.55
N LYS A 60 -3.36 -9.85 5.62
CA LYS A 60 -4.15 -10.75 4.77
C LYS A 60 -3.97 -10.46 3.30
N TYR A 61 -3.61 -11.48 2.57
CA TYR A 61 -3.55 -11.48 1.11
C TYR A 61 -4.80 -12.18 0.57
N PRO A 62 -5.57 -11.57 -0.35
CA PRO A 62 -6.61 -12.29 -1.07
C PRO A 62 -5.98 -13.31 -2.02
N GLU A 63 -6.67 -14.41 -2.29
CA GLU A 63 -6.19 -15.45 -3.21
C GLU A 63 -5.98 -14.93 -4.64
N GLN A 64 -6.76 -13.93 -5.03
CA GLN A 64 -6.68 -13.23 -6.31
C GLN A 64 -7.02 -11.75 -6.12
N ALA A 65 -6.47 -10.89 -6.98
CA ALA A 65 -6.76 -9.46 -7.03
C ALA A 65 -8.14 -9.19 -7.69
N ALA A 66 -9.20 -9.67 -7.04
CA ALA A 66 -10.58 -9.55 -7.50
C ALA A 66 -11.48 -9.06 -6.37
N ALA A 67 -12.34 -8.08 -6.69
CA ALA A 67 -13.23 -7.44 -5.71
C ALA A 67 -14.09 -8.45 -4.93
N ALA A 68 -14.69 -9.43 -5.62
CA ALA A 68 -15.51 -10.46 -4.97
C ALA A 68 -14.73 -11.38 -4.02
N ILE A 69 -13.45 -11.67 -4.33
CA ILE A 69 -12.57 -12.46 -3.48
C ILE A 69 -12.17 -11.67 -2.24
N GLN A 70 -11.80 -10.39 -2.42
CA GLN A 70 -11.47 -9.49 -1.31
C GLN A 70 -12.68 -9.26 -0.39
N GLN A 71 -13.89 -9.08 -0.94
CA GLN A 71 -15.13 -8.96 -0.16
C GLN A 71 -15.36 -10.21 0.69
N ARG A 72 -15.24 -11.41 0.12
CA ARG A 72 -15.41 -12.66 0.86
C ARG A 72 -14.41 -12.77 2.01
N LEU A 73 -13.14 -12.44 1.75
CA LEU A 73 -12.10 -12.44 2.79
C LEU A 73 -12.47 -11.50 3.96
N MET A 74 -13.00 -10.31 3.67
CA MET A 74 -13.44 -9.37 4.71
C MET A 74 -14.69 -9.85 5.45
N ASP A 75 -15.64 -10.50 4.76
CA ASP A 75 -16.82 -11.12 5.38
C ASP A 75 -16.42 -12.23 6.35
N ASP A 76 -15.44 -13.06 5.97
CA ASP A 76 -14.90 -14.13 6.82
C ASP A 76 -14.21 -13.54 8.06
N LEU A 77 -13.49 -12.44 7.92
CA LEU A 77 -12.87 -11.72 9.06
C LEU A 77 -13.94 -11.15 10.01
N VAL A 78 -15.01 -10.56 9.48
CA VAL A 78 -16.13 -10.07 10.29
C VAL A 78 -16.82 -11.22 11.02
N ALA A 79 -17.07 -12.34 10.34
CA ALA A 79 -17.65 -13.54 10.94
C ALA A 79 -16.75 -14.15 12.03
N ALA A 80 -15.42 -14.00 11.90
CA ALA A 80 -14.45 -14.42 12.90
C ALA A 80 -14.29 -13.43 14.07
N GLY A 81 -15.04 -12.32 14.09
CA GLY A 81 -15.03 -11.36 15.19
C GLY A 81 -13.90 -10.33 15.13
N VAL A 82 -13.38 -9.99 13.93
CA VAL A 82 -12.38 -8.91 13.78
C VAL A 82 -12.93 -7.61 14.37
N SER A 83 -12.07 -6.84 15.04
CA SER A 83 -12.47 -5.59 15.71
C SER A 83 -12.39 -4.36 14.81
N ALA A 84 -11.51 -4.36 13.81
CA ALA A 84 -11.43 -3.35 12.75
C ALA A 84 -10.69 -3.91 11.53
N ILE A 85 -10.98 -3.37 10.36
CA ILE A 85 -10.35 -3.75 9.08
C ILE A 85 -9.76 -2.49 8.43
N MET A 86 -8.53 -2.61 7.94
CA MET A 86 -7.92 -1.68 6.98
C MET A 86 -7.78 -2.40 5.64
N VAL A 87 -8.20 -1.77 4.55
CA VAL A 87 -8.20 -2.40 3.22
C VAL A 87 -7.64 -1.47 2.15
N SER A 88 -6.81 -2.02 1.25
CA SER A 88 -6.54 -1.42 -0.05
C SER A 88 -7.57 -1.97 -1.05
N ALA A 89 -8.54 -1.15 -1.46
CA ALA A 89 -9.68 -1.62 -2.23
C ALA A 89 -9.30 -1.97 -3.68
N VAL A 90 -9.64 -3.19 -4.14
CA VAL A 90 -9.38 -3.65 -5.52
C VAL A 90 -10.14 -2.82 -6.55
N ASP A 91 -11.41 -2.60 -6.30
CA ASP A 91 -12.31 -1.76 -7.11
C ASP A 91 -13.35 -1.12 -6.19
N PRO A 92 -13.07 0.09 -5.68
CA PRO A 92 -13.97 0.75 -4.73
C PRO A 92 -15.34 1.06 -5.31
N LYS A 93 -15.44 1.36 -6.61
CA LYS A 93 -16.74 1.68 -7.25
C LYS A 93 -17.69 0.50 -7.27
N SER A 94 -17.19 -0.68 -7.67
CA SER A 94 -18.03 -1.89 -7.69
C SER A 94 -18.24 -2.49 -6.30
N SER A 95 -17.37 -2.14 -5.34
CA SER A 95 -17.40 -2.67 -3.96
C SER A 95 -18.07 -1.74 -2.94
N ASN A 96 -18.54 -0.56 -3.34
CA ASN A 96 -19.05 0.48 -2.44
C ASN A 96 -20.10 -0.07 -1.44
N ASP A 97 -21.12 -0.78 -1.93
CA ASP A 97 -22.17 -1.36 -1.08
C ASP A 97 -21.62 -2.40 -0.08
N ALA A 98 -20.66 -3.23 -0.54
CA ALA A 98 -20.05 -4.24 0.33
C ALA A 98 -19.15 -3.59 1.39
N LEU A 99 -18.34 -2.59 1.00
CA LEU A 99 -17.51 -1.84 1.94
C LEU A 99 -18.34 -1.08 2.97
N ASN A 100 -19.44 -0.45 2.54
CA ASN A 100 -20.37 0.21 3.46
C ASN A 100 -21.06 -0.79 4.41
N ARG A 101 -21.43 -1.98 3.93
CA ARG A 101 -22.00 -3.03 4.76
C ARG A 101 -21.01 -3.53 5.81
N ILE A 102 -19.74 -3.72 5.43
CA ILE A 102 -18.65 -4.11 6.34
C ILE A 102 -18.40 -2.99 7.34
N GLY A 103 -18.27 -1.74 6.87
CA GLY A 103 -18.07 -0.56 7.72
C GLY A 103 -19.23 -0.25 8.67
N GLY A 104 -20.42 -0.82 8.41
CA GLY A 104 -21.56 -0.79 9.33
C GLY A 104 -21.50 -1.87 10.43
N GLN A 105 -20.61 -2.86 10.31
CA GLN A 105 -20.43 -3.93 11.29
C GLN A 105 -19.17 -3.73 12.14
N VAL A 106 -18.08 -3.31 11.52
CA VAL A 106 -16.79 -3.03 12.17
C VAL A 106 -16.19 -1.74 11.59
N PRO A 107 -15.39 -0.97 12.36
CA PRO A 107 -14.66 0.16 11.81
C PRO A 107 -13.83 -0.24 10.59
N LEU A 108 -14.08 0.45 9.47
CA LEU A 108 -13.39 0.25 8.21
C LEU A 108 -12.46 1.42 7.95
N PHE A 109 -11.21 1.12 7.68
CA PHE A 109 -10.18 2.06 7.22
C PHE A 109 -9.72 1.67 5.83
N THR A 110 -9.20 2.64 5.08
CA THR A 110 -8.61 2.38 3.77
C THR A 110 -7.15 2.80 3.73
N THR A 111 -6.41 2.20 2.81
CA THR A 111 -4.98 2.49 2.57
C THR A 111 -4.66 2.27 1.10
N ASP A 112 -3.58 2.87 0.57
CA ASP A 112 -3.11 2.73 -0.82
C ASP A 112 -4.18 3.10 -1.87
N SER A 113 -5.13 2.20 -2.12
CA SER A 113 -6.33 2.46 -2.94
C SER A 113 -7.49 2.81 -2.02
N ASP A 114 -7.90 4.07 -2.02
CA ASP A 114 -8.99 4.58 -1.18
C ASP A 114 -10.38 4.15 -1.70
N ALA A 115 -11.39 4.34 -0.86
CA ALA A 115 -12.80 4.22 -1.17
C ALA A 115 -13.55 5.42 -0.56
N PRO A 116 -13.37 6.63 -1.11
CA PRO A 116 -13.83 7.89 -0.49
C PRO A 116 -15.34 7.99 -0.39
N ASP A 117 -16.09 7.31 -1.27
CA ASP A 117 -17.56 7.31 -1.30
C ASP A 117 -18.18 6.33 -0.27
N THR A 118 -17.35 5.74 0.61
CA THR A 118 -17.80 4.81 1.66
C THR A 118 -17.85 5.47 3.03
N ASN A 119 -18.45 4.75 3.99
CA ASN A 119 -18.49 5.15 5.39
C ASN A 119 -17.19 4.85 6.15
N ARG A 120 -16.05 4.75 5.44
CA ARG A 120 -14.74 4.52 6.08
C ARG A 120 -14.43 5.58 7.14
N VAL A 121 -13.75 5.15 8.19
CA VAL A 121 -13.33 6.02 9.29
C VAL A 121 -12.26 7.01 8.81
N ALA A 122 -11.20 6.50 8.19
CA ALA A 122 -10.12 7.31 7.62
C ALA A 122 -9.36 6.51 6.55
N TYR A 123 -8.65 7.23 5.69
CA TYR A 123 -7.61 6.74 4.80
C TYR A 123 -6.23 7.02 5.41
N ILE A 124 -5.32 6.07 5.30
CA ILE A 124 -3.90 6.29 5.56
C ILE A 124 -3.07 5.78 4.38
N GLY A 125 -2.28 6.65 3.77
CA GLY A 125 -1.54 6.32 2.56
C GLY A 125 -0.90 7.54 1.94
N SER A 126 -0.40 7.39 0.71
CA SER A 126 0.13 8.51 -0.08
C SER A 126 -1.00 9.25 -0.80
N SER A 127 -0.78 10.53 -1.11
CA SER A 127 -1.54 11.21 -2.15
C SER A 127 -1.08 10.68 -3.51
N ASN A 128 -1.89 9.82 -4.14
CA ASN A 128 -1.54 9.22 -5.42
C ASN A 128 -1.47 10.27 -6.55
N THR A 129 -2.32 11.30 -6.48
CA THR A 129 -2.27 12.43 -7.41
C THR A 129 -0.93 13.17 -7.30
N ASP A 130 -0.51 13.57 -6.06
CA ASP A 130 0.75 14.28 -5.86
C ASP A 130 1.95 13.41 -6.23
N ALA A 131 1.92 12.11 -5.91
CA ALA A 131 2.95 11.15 -6.30
C ALA A 131 3.11 11.09 -7.82
N SER A 132 2.00 11.06 -8.54
CA SER A 132 2.04 11.01 -10.00
C SER A 132 2.36 12.35 -10.65
N MET A 133 2.02 13.46 -10.02
CA MET A 133 2.54 14.76 -10.42
C MET A 133 4.08 14.80 -10.33
N GLN A 134 4.67 14.25 -9.27
CA GLN A 134 6.13 14.09 -9.14
C GLN A 134 6.70 13.21 -10.27
N ALA A 135 6.04 12.11 -10.63
CA ALA A 135 6.44 11.27 -11.76
C ALA A 135 6.40 12.03 -13.10
N GLY A 136 5.38 12.88 -13.28
CA GLY A 136 5.30 13.77 -14.44
C GLY A 136 6.45 14.78 -14.52
N GLU A 137 6.90 15.32 -13.39
CA GLU A 137 8.09 16.19 -13.35
C GLU A 137 9.37 15.43 -13.72
N ILE A 138 9.51 14.17 -13.28
CA ILE A 138 10.64 13.30 -13.72
C ILE A 138 10.60 13.14 -15.24
N ALA A 139 9.44 12.85 -15.82
CA ALA A 139 9.27 12.68 -17.28
C ALA A 139 9.66 13.95 -18.04
N LYS A 140 9.15 15.11 -17.64
CA LYS A 140 9.47 16.41 -18.28
C LYS A 140 10.97 16.76 -18.17
N LYS A 141 11.58 16.50 -17.02
CA LYS A 141 13.02 16.72 -16.81
C LYS A 141 13.88 15.82 -17.71
N ALA A 142 13.45 14.55 -17.89
CA ALA A 142 14.15 13.58 -18.73
C ALA A 142 13.93 13.79 -20.23
N MET A 143 12.82 14.42 -20.62
CA MET A 143 12.43 14.65 -22.02
C MET A 143 12.11 16.13 -22.27
N PRO A 144 13.11 17.04 -22.22
CA PRO A 144 12.87 18.48 -22.36
C PRO A 144 12.32 18.88 -23.74
N ASP A 145 12.57 18.09 -24.78
CA ASP A 145 12.07 18.32 -26.14
C ASP A 145 10.67 17.71 -26.37
N GLY A 146 10.16 16.95 -25.39
CA GLY A 146 8.88 16.26 -25.45
C GLY A 146 9.02 14.78 -25.83
N GLY A 147 7.88 14.11 -26.00
CA GLY A 147 7.82 12.70 -26.36
C GLY A 147 6.51 12.03 -25.95
N LYS A 148 6.33 10.79 -26.38
CA LYS A 148 5.15 9.96 -26.11
C LYS A 148 5.44 8.90 -25.08
N CYS A 149 4.62 8.83 -24.03
CA CYS A 149 4.70 7.84 -22.98
C CYS A 149 3.55 6.83 -23.07
N ILE A 150 3.84 5.57 -22.73
CA ILE A 150 2.84 4.54 -22.42
C ILE A 150 2.97 4.16 -20.95
N GLY A 151 1.83 4.13 -20.24
CA GLY A 151 1.74 3.73 -18.84
C GLY A 151 1.39 2.25 -18.66
N PHE A 152 1.85 1.66 -17.56
CA PHE A 152 1.54 0.28 -17.16
C PHE A 152 1.11 0.29 -15.69
N VAL A 153 0.01 -0.40 -15.40
CA VAL A 153 -0.61 -0.37 -14.07
C VAL A 153 -1.30 -1.70 -13.79
N GLY A 154 -1.47 -2.06 -12.52
CA GLY A 154 -2.14 -3.30 -12.15
C GLY A 154 -3.65 -3.24 -12.40
N LEU A 155 -4.35 -2.49 -11.59
CA LEU A 155 -5.81 -2.50 -11.51
C LEU A 155 -6.40 -1.18 -11.99
N LEU A 156 -6.82 -1.08 -13.26
CA LEU A 156 -7.43 0.14 -13.81
C LEU A 156 -8.68 0.61 -13.03
N GLY A 157 -9.38 -0.31 -12.36
CA GLY A 157 -10.55 -0.01 -11.53
C GLY A 157 -10.22 0.54 -10.14
N ALA A 158 -8.97 0.40 -9.66
CA ALA A 158 -8.53 0.87 -8.36
C ALA A 158 -8.41 2.40 -8.34
N ASP A 159 -8.65 2.99 -7.16
CA ASP A 159 -8.62 4.44 -7.01
C ASP A 159 -7.21 5.00 -7.19
N ASN A 160 -6.21 4.34 -6.59
CA ASN A 160 -4.81 4.70 -6.76
C ASN A 160 -4.36 4.72 -8.24
N ALA A 161 -4.83 3.76 -9.05
CA ALA A 161 -4.50 3.72 -10.47
C ALA A 161 -5.09 4.93 -11.22
N ARG A 162 -6.37 5.25 -10.96
CA ARG A 162 -7.03 6.41 -11.57
C ARG A 162 -6.36 7.71 -11.18
N GLU A 163 -6.11 7.91 -9.88
CA GLU A 163 -5.44 9.11 -9.36
C GLU A 163 -4.03 9.27 -9.94
N ARG A 164 -3.27 8.17 -10.09
CA ARG A 164 -1.93 8.23 -10.70
C ARG A 164 -2.00 8.56 -12.19
N ILE A 165 -2.92 7.96 -12.95
CA ILE A 165 -3.11 8.26 -14.37
C ILE A 165 -3.51 9.73 -14.56
N ASP A 166 -4.47 10.21 -13.76
CA ASP A 166 -4.97 11.58 -13.87
C ASP A 166 -3.94 12.60 -13.38
N GLY A 167 -3.21 12.31 -12.29
CA GLY A 167 -2.12 13.15 -11.80
C GLY A 167 -0.97 13.26 -12.82
N MET A 168 -0.61 12.15 -13.49
CA MET A 168 0.38 12.19 -14.57
C MET A 168 -0.07 13.06 -15.74
N LYS A 169 -1.31 12.89 -16.21
CA LYS A 169 -1.88 13.73 -17.28
C LYS A 169 -1.88 15.21 -16.89
N ALA A 170 -2.31 15.53 -15.66
CA ALA A 170 -2.32 16.90 -15.16
C ALA A 170 -0.91 17.52 -15.10
N ALA A 171 0.10 16.74 -14.66
CA ALA A 171 1.48 17.21 -14.62
C ALA A 171 2.07 17.48 -16.01
N LEU A 172 1.63 16.71 -17.01
CA LEU A 172 2.09 16.84 -18.41
C LEU A 172 1.35 17.92 -19.18
N GLU A 173 0.25 18.45 -18.65
CA GLU A 173 -0.54 19.49 -19.33
C GLU A 173 0.32 20.72 -19.66
N GLY A 174 0.24 21.19 -20.90
CA GLY A 174 1.02 22.32 -21.39
C GLY A 174 2.50 22.02 -21.69
N SER A 175 2.95 20.76 -21.52
CA SER A 175 4.27 20.30 -21.96
C SER A 175 4.17 19.62 -23.35
N ASN A 176 5.33 19.27 -23.92
CA ASN A 176 5.39 18.47 -25.16
C ASN A 176 5.45 16.95 -24.87
N VAL A 177 5.31 16.52 -23.63
CA VAL A 177 5.25 15.11 -23.23
C VAL A 177 3.80 14.67 -23.15
N GLU A 178 3.44 13.55 -23.74
CA GLU A 178 2.07 13.05 -23.81
C GLU A 178 1.98 11.60 -23.28
N LEU A 179 1.05 11.31 -22.38
CA LEU A 179 0.66 9.96 -22.00
C LEU A 179 -0.42 9.45 -22.96
N ILE A 180 -0.01 8.68 -23.99
CA ILE A 180 -0.87 8.28 -25.12
C ILE A 180 -1.72 7.04 -24.86
N ASP A 181 -1.29 6.16 -23.95
CA ASP A 181 -1.99 4.90 -23.60
C ASP A 181 -1.65 4.47 -22.17
N VAL A 182 -2.53 3.70 -21.55
CA VAL A 182 -2.28 3.04 -20.24
C VAL A 182 -2.86 1.62 -20.29
N ARG A 183 -2.03 0.62 -19.92
CA ARG A 183 -2.36 -0.80 -19.97
C ARG A 183 -2.44 -1.40 -18.57
N GLY A 184 -3.58 -2.04 -18.26
CA GLY A 184 -3.80 -2.78 -17.02
C GLY A 184 -3.42 -4.26 -17.17
N ASP A 185 -2.89 -4.85 -16.09
CA ASP A 185 -2.42 -6.23 -16.09
C ASP A 185 -3.11 -7.13 -15.04
N ASP A 186 -4.03 -6.59 -14.23
CA ASP A 186 -4.75 -7.29 -13.16
C ASP A 186 -3.82 -7.96 -12.12
N ILE A 187 -2.64 -7.39 -11.90
CA ILE A 187 -1.57 -7.91 -11.03
C ILE A 187 -1.06 -9.30 -11.51
N ASP A 188 -1.18 -9.58 -12.80
CA ASP A 188 -0.60 -10.76 -13.44
C ASP A 188 0.77 -10.41 -14.05
N MET A 189 1.85 -10.94 -13.47
CA MET A 189 3.22 -10.65 -13.87
C MET A 189 3.54 -11.05 -15.33
N THR A 190 2.89 -12.11 -15.83
CA THR A 190 3.04 -12.56 -17.23
C THR A 190 2.36 -11.58 -18.17
N ARG A 191 1.17 -11.11 -17.82
CA ARG A 191 0.45 -10.08 -18.58
C ARG A 191 1.19 -8.76 -18.53
N ALA A 192 1.73 -8.37 -17.36
CA ALA A 192 2.52 -7.15 -17.21
C ALA A 192 3.69 -7.12 -18.21
N LYS A 193 4.49 -8.20 -18.28
CA LYS A 193 5.58 -8.30 -19.28
C LYS A 193 5.06 -8.25 -20.71
N ARG A 194 4.02 -9.04 -21.04
CA ARG A 194 3.43 -9.06 -22.38
C ARG A 194 2.88 -7.70 -22.80
N ASN A 195 2.24 -6.96 -21.90
CA ASN A 195 1.77 -5.62 -22.20
C ASN A 195 2.89 -4.67 -22.64
N VAL A 196 4.08 -4.80 -22.04
CA VAL A 196 5.26 -4.00 -22.44
C VAL A 196 5.79 -4.46 -23.81
N GLU A 197 5.90 -5.77 -24.05
CA GLU A 197 6.32 -6.34 -25.33
C GLU A 197 5.38 -5.88 -26.46
N ASP A 198 4.07 -5.99 -26.25
CA ASP A 198 3.04 -5.58 -27.23
C ASP A 198 3.04 -4.05 -27.44
N ALA A 199 3.30 -3.26 -26.38
CA ALA A 199 3.42 -1.81 -26.49
C ALA A 199 4.61 -1.40 -27.35
N LEU A 200 5.77 -2.01 -27.10
CA LEU A 200 7.00 -1.76 -27.85
C LEU A 200 6.90 -2.19 -29.33
N ALA A 201 6.27 -3.35 -29.59
CA ALA A 201 6.04 -3.83 -30.94
C ALA A 201 5.08 -2.93 -31.73
N ALA A 202 4.03 -2.40 -31.07
CA ALA A 202 3.06 -1.51 -31.69
C ALA A 202 3.57 -0.07 -31.85
N ASN A 203 4.53 0.34 -31.05
CA ASN A 203 5.09 1.70 -31.01
C ASN A 203 6.62 1.62 -30.95
N PRO A 204 7.30 1.25 -32.08
CA PRO A 204 8.75 1.06 -32.10
C PRO A 204 9.56 2.34 -31.81
N ASP A 205 8.92 3.51 -32.00
CA ASP A 205 9.48 4.84 -31.79
C ASP A 205 8.96 5.49 -30.50
N ILE A 206 8.50 4.69 -29.52
CA ILE A 206 8.05 5.20 -28.24
C ILE A 206 9.21 5.84 -27.47
N ASP A 207 8.99 7.03 -26.92
CA ASP A 207 10.02 7.79 -26.22
C ASP A 207 10.10 7.45 -24.71
N CYS A 208 8.96 6.98 -24.14
CA CYS A 208 8.87 6.82 -22.71
C CYS A 208 7.91 5.70 -22.29
N MET A 209 8.26 5.02 -21.20
CA MET A 209 7.41 4.06 -20.51
C MET A 209 7.32 4.40 -19.01
N VAL A 210 6.09 4.36 -18.45
CA VAL A 210 5.82 4.68 -17.07
C VAL A 210 5.27 3.46 -16.36
N GLY A 211 5.95 2.98 -15.33
CA GLY A 211 5.44 1.91 -14.48
C GLY A 211 4.78 2.49 -13.23
N PHE A 212 3.45 2.42 -13.13
CA PHE A 212 2.69 3.01 -12.02
C PHE A 212 2.60 2.15 -10.76
N TYR A 213 2.85 0.83 -10.85
CA TYR A 213 2.94 -0.07 -9.70
C TYR A 213 4.37 -0.61 -9.57
N SER A 214 4.78 -0.99 -8.38
CA SER A 214 6.16 -1.36 -8.04
C SER A 214 6.81 -2.41 -8.95
N TYR A 215 6.03 -3.36 -9.48
CA TYR A 215 6.50 -4.43 -10.35
C TYR A 215 6.49 -4.08 -11.85
N ASN A 216 5.80 -3.00 -12.26
CA ASN A 216 5.77 -2.60 -13.66
C ASN A 216 7.14 -2.11 -14.16
N PRO A 217 7.90 -1.24 -13.46
CA PRO A 217 9.22 -0.80 -13.91
C PRO A 217 10.21 -1.95 -14.14
N PRO A 218 10.31 -2.98 -13.27
CA PRO A 218 11.11 -4.17 -13.54
C PRO A 218 10.73 -4.90 -14.84
N ARG A 219 9.44 -4.99 -15.16
CA ARG A 219 8.98 -5.61 -16.43
C ARG A 219 9.35 -4.75 -17.63
N ILE A 220 9.22 -3.43 -17.53
CA ILE A 220 9.68 -2.47 -18.54
C ILE A 220 11.19 -2.62 -18.74
N TYR A 221 11.97 -2.62 -17.66
CA TYR A 221 13.43 -2.79 -17.70
C TYR A 221 13.85 -4.07 -18.42
N GLU A 222 13.23 -5.23 -18.06
CA GLU A 222 13.50 -6.51 -18.70
C GLU A 222 13.29 -6.45 -20.21
N VAL A 223 12.10 -6.00 -20.65
CA VAL A 223 11.73 -5.97 -22.07
C VAL A 223 12.64 -5.02 -22.85
N LEU A 224 12.90 -3.83 -22.33
CA LEU A 224 13.80 -2.88 -22.99
C LEU A 224 15.24 -3.41 -23.07
N LYS A 225 15.70 -4.13 -22.05
CA LYS A 225 17.01 -4.80 -22.06
C LYS A 225 17.08 -5.90 -23.12
N GLU A 226 16.07 -6.76 -23.20
CA GLU A 226 15.96 -7.83 -24.20
C GLU A 226 15.89 -7.28 -25.62
N ALA A 227 15.22 -6.14 -25.82
CA ALA A 227 15.10 -5.44 -27.10
C ALA A 227 16.32 -4.57 -27.47
N GLY A 228 17.32 -4.42 -26.58
CA GLY A 228 18.46 -3.54 -26.78
C GLY A 228 18.14 -2.05 -26.76
N LYS A 229 17.01 -1.66 -26.16
CA LYS A 229 16.50 -0.28 -26.08
C LYS A 229 16.63 0.35 -24.68
N LEU A 230 17.32 -0.32 -23.77
CA LEU A 230 17.55 0.20 -22.42
C LEU A 230 18.45 1.45 -22.49
N GLY A 231 17.98 2.57 -21.95
CA GLY A 231 18.66 3.87 -22.05
C GLY A 231 18.31 4.68 -23.31
N GLU A 232 17.65 4.09 -24.31
CA GLU A 232 17.07 4.82 -25.44
C GLU A 232 15.63 5.28 -25.13
N VAL A 233 14.84 4.41 -24.47
CA VAL A 233 13.48 4.72 -24.01
C VAL A 233 13.57 5.22 -22.57
N THR A 234 13.05 6.40 -22.29
CA THR A 234 12.95 6.95 -20.94
C THR A 234 12.04 6.09 -20.08
N VAL A 235 12.49 5.69 -18.89
CA VAL A 235 11.65 4.96 -17.93
C VAL A 235 11.41 5.82 -16.71
N VAL A 236 10.13 6.03 -16.36
CA VAL A 236 9.69 6.65 -15.12
C VAL A 236 9.04 5.59 -14.24
N ALA A 237 9.40 5.53 -12.98
CA ALA A 237 9.05 4.44 -12.11
C ALA A 237 8.28 4.88 -10.86
N PHE A 238 7.65 3.89 -10.24
CA PHE A 238 7.12 3.97 -8.89
C PHE A 238 7.76 2.88 -8.02
N ASP A 239 7.93 3.24 -6.76
CA ASP A 239 8.37 2.38 -5.67
C ASP A 239 9.84 1.89 -5.77
N GLU A 240 10.23 1.01 -4.85
CA GLU A 240 11.63 0.71 -4.51
C GLU A 240 12.05 -0.73 -4.85
N ASP A 241 11.49 -1.31 -5.91
CA ASP A 241 11.96 -2.62 -6.36
C ASP A 241 13.48 -2.59 -6.63
N PRO A 242 14.24 -3.63 -6.25
CA PRO A 242 15.70 -3.66 -6.42
C PRO A 242 16.18 -3.44 -7.87
N ILE A 243 15.42 -3.93 -8.88
CA ILE A 243 15.74 -3.70 -10.30
C ILE A 243 15.52 -2.23 -10.65
N THR A 244 14.44 -1.63 -10.14
CA THR A 244 14.14 -0.21 -10.31
C THR A 244 15.24 0.66 -9.72
N LEU A 245 15.65 0.43 -8.46
CA LEU A 245 16.73 1.18 -7.82
C LEU A 245 18.07 0.98 -8.53
N GLY A 246 18.35 -0.24 -8.99
CA GLY A 246 19.53 -0.53 -9.83
C GLY A 246 19.53 0.30 -11.12
N GLY A 247 18.40 0.32 -11.85
CA GLY A 247 18.24 1.11 -13.05
C GLY A 247 18.37 2.62 -12.84
N VAL A 248 17.85 3.14 -11.73
CA VAL A 248 18.02 4.56 -11.33
C VAL A 248 19.51 4.87 -11.10
N ARG A 249 20.21 4.01 -10.37
CA ARG A 249 21.66 4.14 -10.10
C ARG A 249 22.48 4.13 -11.39
N GLU A 250 22.18 3.25 -12.31
CA GLU A 250 22.83 3.13 -13.62
C GLU A 250 22.43 4.27 -14.58
N GLY A 251 21.35 4.99 -14.31
CA GLY A 251 20.81 6.05 -15.16
C GLY A 251 19.99 5.52 -16.36
N THR A 252 19.58 4.24 -16.32
CA THR A 252 18.68 3.61 -17.32
C THR A 252 17.20 3.79 -16.96
N ILE A 253 16.91 4.16 -15.72
CA ILE A 253 15.61 4.65 -15.24
C ILE A 253 15.80 6.08 -14.77
N ALA A 254 15.00 7.02 -15.26
CA ALA A 254 15.14 8.45 -15.02
C ALA A 254 14.92 8.83 -13.54
N GLY A 255 14.07 8.07 -12.86
CA GLY A 255 13.78 8.22 -11.44
C GLY A 255 12.55 7.40 -11.04
N THR A 256 12.36 7.27 -9.74
CA THR A 256 11.18 6.60 -9.15
C THR A 256 10.56 7.47 -8.07
N VAL A 257 9.23 7.42 -7.95
CA VAL A 257 8.50 8.01 -6.83
C VAL A 257 8.19 6.91 -5.84
N VAL A 258 8.78 6.99 -4.65
CA VAL A 258 8.61 5.97 -3.62
C VAL A 258 7.57 6.39 -2.59
N GLN A 259 6.77 5.42 -2.20
CA GLN A 259 5.80 5.51 -1.13
C GLN A 259 6.41 4.96 0.18
N GLN A 260 5.63 4.94 1.26
CA GLN A 260 6.10 4.43 2.54
C GLN A 260 5.15 3.36 3.10
N PRO A 261 5.02 2.19 2.43
CA PRO A 261 4.10 1.14 2.86
C PRO A 261 4.41 0.59 4.25
N TYR A 262 5.66 0.61 4.69
CA TYR A 262 6.03 0.29 6.07
C TYR A 262 5.27 1.17 7.07
N GLU A 263 5.25 2.48 6.83
CA GLU A 263 4.54 3.44 7.69
C GLU A 263 3.03 3.22 7.65
N TRP A 264 2.46 2.81 6.52
CA TRP A 264 1.03 2.49 6.45
C TRP A 264 0.67 1.29 7.34
N GLY A 265 1.49 0.25 7.32
CA GLY A 265 1.33 -0.90 8.20
C GLY A 265 1.51 -0.52 9.67
N TYR A 266 2.59 0.17 10.00
CA TYR A 266 2.91 0.54 11.37
C TYR A 266 1.93 1.56 11.96
N GLN A 267 1.78 2.72 11.32
CA GLN A 267 0.90 3.77 11.80
C GLN A 267 -0.58 3.40 11.67
N GLY A 268 -0.94 2.67 10.60
CA GLY A 268 -2.31 2.25 10.37
C GLY A 268 -2.85 1.30 11.45
N MET A 269 -2.04 0.36 11.92
CA MET A 269 -2.42 -0.49 13.05
C MET A 269 -2.58 0.32 14.34
N LYS A 270 -1.69 1.28 14.59
CA LYS A 270 -1.80 2.17 15.76
C LYS A 270 -3.02 3.09 15.66
N LEU A 271 -3.33 3.59 14.47
CA LEU A 271 -4.53 4.39 14.20
C LEU A 271 -5.81 3.60 14.50
N MET A 272 -5.90 2.35 14.04
CA MET A 272 -7.05 1.48 14.33
C MET A 272 -7.17 1.17 15.83
N ALA A 273 -6.06 0.88 16.51
CA ALA A 273 -6.05 0.62 17.94
C ALA A 273 -6.50 1.85 18.74
N ALA A 274 -5.96 3.03 18.46
CA ALA A 274 -6.33 4.31 19.09
C ALA A 274 -7.83 4.61 18.89
N TYR A 275 -8.33 4.43 17.67
CA TYR A 275 -9.76 4.61 17.37
C TYR A 275 -10.66 3.70 18.21
N LEU A 276 -10.30 2.43 18.39
CA LEU A 276 -11.06 1.47 19.21
C LEU A 276 -11.01 1.77 20.71
N GLU A 277 -10.07 2.62 21.14
CA GLU A 277 -9.93 3.13 22.51
C GLU A 277 -10.59 4.52 22.68
N GLY A 278 -11.20 5.05 21.60
CA GLY A 278 -11.89 6.34 21.59
C GLY A 278 -10.98 7.54 21.31
N ASP A 279 -9.70 7.31 20.99
CA ASP A 279 -8.78 8.37 20.60
C ASP A 279 -8.83 8.61 19.09
N MET A 280 -9.35 9.75 18.69
CA MET A 280 -9.44 10.20 17.30
C MET A 280 -8.42 11.27 16.94
N SER A 281 -7.46 11.57 17.81
CA SER A 281 -6.48 12.65 17.61
C SER A 281 -5.60 12.48 16.37
N MET A 282 -5.41 11.24 15.92
CA MET A 282 -4.65 10.90 14.71
C MET A 282 -5.46 11.07 13.42
N ILE A 283 -6.78 11.30 13.49
CA ILE A 283 -7.66 11.39 12.32
C ILE A 283 -7.97 12.86 12.06
N PRO A 284 -7.46 13.45 10.96
CA PRO A 284 -7.79 14.83 10.61
C PRO A 284 -9.25 14.97 10.15
N GLU A 285 -9.74 16.20 10.11
CA GLU A 285 -11.13 16.50 9.76
C GLU A 285 -11.52 15.97 8.37
N ASN A 286 -10.60 16.03 7.40
CA ASN A 286 -10.79 15.49 6.05
C ASN A 286 -10.64 13.97 5.96
N LYS A 287 -10.34 13.29 7.08
CA LYS A 287 -10.14 11.83 7.16
C LYS A 287 -9.02 11.28 6.27
N LEU A 288 -8.02 12.09 5.92
CA LEU A 288 -6.87 11.71 5.10
C LEU A 288 -5.58 11.84 5.90
N VAL A 289 -5.04 10.71 6.36
CA VAL A 289 -3.72 10.64 7.00
C VAL A 289 -2.68 10.42 5.89
N ILE A 290 -2.13 11.51 5.39
CA ILE A 290 -1.20 11.45 4.25
C ILE A 290 0.22 11.19 4.73
N VAL A 291 0.80 10.10 4.24
CA VAL A 291 2.22 9.76 4.38
C VAL A 291 2.95 10.24 3.12
N PRO A 292 3.94 11.12 3.24
CA PRO A 292 4.58 11.74 2.07
C PRO A 292 5.33 10.74 1.21
N THR A 293 5.42 11.02 -0.09
CA THR A 293 6.28 10.32 -1.05
C THR A 293 7.61 11.03 -1.21
N ALA A 294 8.59 10.34 -1.81
CA ALA A 294 9.88 10.92 -2.15
C ALA A 294 10.28 10.59 -3.59
N ILE A 295 10.93 11.53 -4.26
CA ILE A 295 11.58 11.29 -5.57
C ILE A 295 12.96 10.69 -5.30
N ILE A 296 13.21 9.54 -5.91
CA ILE A 296 14.51 8.89 -5.89
C ILE A 296 15.08 8.96 -7.30
N ASP A 297 16.21 9.61 -7.41
CA ASP A 297 17.00 9.75 -8.62
C ASP A 297 18.45 9.30 -8.39
N LYS A 298 19.32 9.51 -9.38
CA LYS A 298 20.71 9.07 -9.33
C LYS A 298 21.50 9.71 -8.16
N ASP A 299 21.10 10.90 -7.71
CA ASP A 299 21.83 11.64 -6.70
C ASP A 299 21.56 11.13 -5.28
N ASN A 300 20.42 10.47 -5.04
CA ASN A 300 20.00 10.06 -3.70
C ASN A 300 19.68 8.55 -3.55
N VAL A 301 19.72 7.75 -4.61
CA VAL A 301 19.34 6.33 -4.59
C VAL A 301 20.15 5.48 -3.60
N ASP A 302 21.46 5.72 -3.47
CA ASP A 302 22.30 4.94 -2.56
C ASP A 302 22.00 5.24 -1.09
N ALA A 303 21.74 6.50 -0.76
CA ALA A 303 21.35 6.91 0.59
C ALA A 303 19.99 6.34 0.95
N PHE A 304 19.04 6.41 0.02
CA PHE A 304 17.70 5.83 0.19
C PHE A 304 17.75 4.32 0.42
N GLU A 305 18.51 3.58 -0.41
CA GLU A 305 18.60 2.12 -0.27
C GLU A 305 19.24 1.70 1.07
N ALA A 306 20.25 2.46 1.55
CA ALA A 306 20.86 2.21 2.85
C ALA A 306 19.84 2.42 4.00
N GLU A 307 19.03 3.49 3.93
CA GLU A 307 17.98 3.75 4.91
C GLU A 307 16.89 2.67 4.87
N LEU A 308 16.44 2.28 3.68
CA LEU A 308 15.44 1.23 3.49
C LEU A 308 15.89 -0.10 4.14
N LYS A 309 17.13 -0.53 3.87
CA LYS A 309 17.72 -1.74 4.47
C LYS A 309 17.76 -1.65 6.00
N ALA A 310 18.14 -0.50 6.55
CA ALA A 310 18.16 -0.30 7.99
C ALA A 310 16.77 -0.43 8.64
N ARG A 311 15.72 0.04 7.96
CA ARG A 311 14.32 -0.03 8.46
C ARG A 311 13.75 -1.45 8.45
N ILE A 312 14.07 -2.26 7.46
CA ILE A 312 13.51 -3.61 7.32
C ILE A 312 14.37 -4.71 7.95
N GLY A 313 15.48 -4.32 8.59
CA GLY A 313 16.32 -5.24 9.37
C GLY A 313 17.30 -6.05 8.53
N GLY A 314 17.73 -5.55 7.37
CA GLY A 314 18.86 -6.05 6.56
C GLY A 314 18.61 -7.41 5.92
#